data_0bef334e643470b41e928f34a5cd56c0
#
_entry.id   0bef334e643470b41e928f34a5cd56c0
#
_cell.length_a   1.000
_cell.length_b   1.000
_cell.length_c   1.000
_cell.angle_alpha   90.00
_cell.angle_beta   90.00
_cell.angle_gamma   90.00
#
_symmetry.space_group_name_H-M   'P 1'
#
loop_
_entity.id
_entity.type
_entity.pdbx_description
1 polymer ?
#
loop_
_entity_poly.entity_id
_entity_poly.type
_entity_poly.pdbx_seq_one_letter_code
_entity_poly.pdbx_strand_id
1 'polypeptide(L)'
;MNTFSFKSVFAASVFLAGTAGCFAQDVLVNSLKLNASDKSKENFKFTEVINLGTTSIKNQGSSGTCWSYASNSFLESEMIRLGKQPVELSQIYSARNVYVDKGENYVRMHGAITLGDGGALHDVINMYKKYGTVPREVYTGLNYGTDKNKFAEMGALIEGFLTAVVKNPNGELTPTWKKAYAAMIDSYLGKAPENFTFKGKNYTPQSFAKEVVGINPDEYVEMSSYNNVPYYQKTTMMVPDNWSLDQVYNVKINDMTDVIDNALKKGYTVAWATDVSEKTFSWKNGVAYVAQKKFDDMTAEEKADLFNGPKAEPEITPEMRQAAFDNYTT
;
A
#
# COMPACT_ATOMS: atom_id res chain seq x y z
N MET A 1 -40.39 -8.81 -54.52
CA MET A 1 -39.81 -9.67 -53.47
C MET A 1 -38.50 -9.03 -53.02
N ASN A 2 -38.58 -8.28 -51.94
CA ASN A 2 -37.42 -7.54 -51.40
C ASN A 2 -36.81 -8.35 -50.27
N THR A 3 -35.55 -8.77 -50.42
CA THR A 3 -34.74 -9.42 -49.40
C THR A 3 -34.03 -8.34 -48.57
N PHE A 4 -34.44 -8.20 -47.31
CA PHE A 4 -33.72 -7.40 -46.34
C PHE A 4 -32.51 -8.17 -45.81
N SER A 5 -31.32 -7.63 -46.01
CA SER A 5 -30.07 -8.10 -45.39
C SER A 5 -29.85 -7.42 -44.04
N PHE A 6 -29.88 -8.19 -42.95
CA PHE A 6 -29.48 -7.72 -41.62
C PHE A 6 -27.95 -7.72 -41.53
N LYS A 7 -27.35 -6.55 -41.48
CA LYS A 7 -25.93 -6.41 -41.07
C LYS A 7 -25.90 -6.29 -39.55
N SER A 8 -25.40 -7.34 -38.93
CA SER A 8 -25.10 -7.33 -37.48
C SER A 8 -23.92 -6.42 -37.21
N VAL A 9 -24.19 -5.32 -36.53
CA VAL A 9 -23.15 -4.45 -35.97
C VAL A 9 -22.72 -5.06 -34.62
N PHE A 10 -21.54 -5.68 -34.57
CA PHE A 10 -20.90 -6.06 -33.32
C PHE A 10 -20.29 -4.81 -32.69
N ALA A 11 -20.93 -4.29 -31.67
CA ALA A 11 -20.34 -3.28 -30.81
C ALA A 11 -19.34 -3.96 -29.86
N ALA A 12 -18.06 -3.81 -30.13
CA ALA A 12 -17.00 -4.19 -29.24
C ALA A 12 -16.93 -3.18 -28.08
N SER A 13 -17.55 -3.50 -26.95
CA SER A 13 -17.34 -2.77 -25.72
C SER A 13 -15.97 -3.13 -25.15
N VAL A 14 -14.99 -2.29 -25.41
CA VAL A 14 -13.67 -2.38 -24.75
C VAL A 14 -13.88 -1.91 -23.31
N PHE A 15 -13.87 -2.82 -22.37
CA PHE A 15 -13.77 -2.52 -20.95
C PHE A 15 -12.36 -1.98 -20.67
N LEU A 16 -12.20 -0.67 -20.59
CA LEU A 16 -11.04 0.00 -19.98
C LEU A 16 -11.25 0.04 -18.46
N ALA A 17 -11.03 -1.08 -17.81
CA ALA A 17 -10.93 -1.12 -16.35
C ALA A 17 -9.56 -1.69 -16.01
N GLY A 18 -8.62 -0.87 -15.59
CA GLY A 18 -7.34 -1.39 -15.12
C GLY A 18 -6.17 -0.41 -14.97
N THR A 19 -6.28 0.84 -15.41
CA THR A 19 -5.10 1.76 -15.37
C THR A 19 -5.26 2.96 -14.43
N ALA A 20 -6.33 3.05 -13.66
CA ALA A 20 -6.58 4.22 -12.82
C ALA A 20 -5.63 4.35 -11.61
N GLY A 21 -5.15 3.24 -11.05
CA GLY A 21 -4.31 3.25 -9.85
C GLY A 21 -2.93 3.87 -10.05
N CYS A 22 -2.24 3.58 -11.17
CA CYS A 22 -0.91 4.14 -11.43
C CYS A 22 -0.94 5.65 -11.73
N PHE A 23 -1.98 6.14 -12.41
CA PHE A 23 -2.11 7.57 -12.73
C PHE A 23 -2.39 8.42 -11.48
N ALA A 24 -3.14 7.91 -10.51
CA ALA A 24 -3.42 8.64 -9.27
C ALA A 24 -2.13 8.89 -8.46
N GLN A 25 -1.23 7.93 -8.40
CA GLN A 25 0.05 8.08 -7.68
C GLN A 25 1.03 9.03 -8.39
N ASP A 26 1.12 8.98 -9.71
CA ASP A 26 1.95 9.91 -10.47
C ASP A 26 1.44 11.36 -10.34
N VAL A 27 0.13 11.56 -10.34
CA VAL A 27 -0.50 12.86 -10.06
C VAL A 27 -0.17 13.32 -8.64
N LEU A 28 -0.24 12.43 -7.65
CA LEU A 28 0.09 12.73 -6.27
C LEU A 28 1.58 13.11 -6.10
N VAL A 29 2.50 12.30 -6.62
CA VAL A 29 3.94 12.57 -6.56
C VAL A 29 4.30 13.87 -7.29
N ASN A 30 3.65 14.14 -8.42
CA ASN A 30 3.85 15.40 -9.16
C ASN A 30 3.26 16.61 -8.42
N SER A 31 2.12 16.44 -7.72
CA SER A 31 1.56 17.50 -6.88
C SER A 31 2.47 17.84 -5.70
N LEU A 32 3.11 16.85 -5.09
CA LEU A 32 4.12 17.04 -4.05
C LEU A 32 5.33 17.84 -4.55
N LYS A 33 5.82 17.56 -5.77
CA LYS A 33 6.95 18.28 -6.37
C LYS A 33 6.60 19.72 -6.71
N LEU A 34 5.40 19.96 -7.23
CA LEU A 34 4.92 21.31 -7.57
C LEU A 34 4.76 22.19 -6.33
N ASN A 35 4.41 21.58 -5.19
CA ASN A 35 4.19 22.27 -3.92
C ASN A 35 5.48 22.57 -3.15
N ALA A 36 6.58 21.85 -3.40
CA ALA A 36 7.86 22.07 -2.71
C ALA A 36 8.54 23.42 -3.02
N SER A 37 8.15 24.09 -4.10
CA SER A 37 8.74 25.38 -4.53
C SER A 37 7.90 26.61 -4.18
N ASP A 38 6.65 26.43 -3.77
CA ASP A 38 5.74 27.54 -3.46
C ASP A 38 5.77 27.84 -1.96
N LYS A 39 6.44 28.94 -1.58
CA LYS A 39 6.38 29.54 -0.24
C LYS A 39 5.00 30.17 -0.04
N SER A 40 3.93 29.38 -0.14
CA SER A 40 2.61 29.88 0.16
C SER A 40 2.52 30.17 1.66
N LYS A 41 1.88 31.26 1.97
CA LYS A 41 1.62 31.83 3.28
C LYS A 41 1.36 30.74 4.32
N GLU A 42 2.10 30.74 5.39
CA GLU A 42 1.92 29.87 6.56
C GLU A 42 0.59 30.18 7.24
N ASN A 43 -0.51 29.67 6.67
CA ASN A 43 -1.84 29.80 7.29
C ASN A 43 -2.02 28.87 8.49
N PHE A 44 -1.09 27.93 8.66
CA PHE A 44 -1.10 26.95 9.75
C PHE A 44 0.19 27.04 10.55
N LYS A 45 0.08 27.03 11.87
CA LYS A 45 1.22 26.94 12.78
C LYS A 45 1.18 25.60 13.47
N PHE A 46 2.28 24.86 13.36
CA PHE A 46 2.43 23.56 14.00
C PHE A 46 3.35 23.65 15.20
N THR A 47 3.02 22.92 16.25
CA THR A 47 3.91 22.66 17.38
C THR A 47 4.26 21.18 17.36
N GLU A 48 5.54 20.86 17.30
CA GLU A 48 5.99 19.48 17.40
C GLU A 48 5.79 19.00 18.85
N VAL A 49 5.00 17.95 19.02
CA VAL A 49 4.70 17.36 20.33
C VAL A 49 5.55 16.11 20.57
N ILE A 50 5.67 15.26 19.56
CA ILE A 50 6.45 14.01 19.60
C ILE A 50 7.18 13.86 18.26
N ASN A 51 8.48 13.61 18.33
CA ASN A 51 9.30 13.30 17.16
C ASN A 51 10.11 12.04 17.45
N LEU A 52 9.76 10.94 16.81
CA LEU A 52 10.39 9.65 16.99
C LEU A 52 11.43 9.38 15.89
N GLY A 53 12.43 8.58 16.20
CA GLY A 53 13.49 8.24 15.27
C GLY A 53 12.96 7.49 14.04
N THR A 54 13.35 7.95 12.86
CA THR A 54 13.02 7.36 11.57
C THR A 54 14.25 7.31 10.66
N THR A 55 14.22 6.44 9.67
CA THR A 55 15.19 6.45 8.56
C THR A 55 14.78 7.48 7.50
N SER A 56 15.62 7.67 6.49
CA SER A 56 15.35 8.61 5.39
C SER A 56 14.08 8.22 4.62
N ILE A 57 13.35 9.24 4.13
CA ILE A 57 12.21 9.04 3.23
C ILE A 57 12.71 8.47 1.90
N LYS A 58 12.01 7.45 1.40
CA LYS A 58 12.33 6.75 0.16
C LYS A 58 11.25 6.97 -0.90
N ASN A 59 11.68 7.08 -2.15
CA ASN A 59 10.78 7.24 -3.29
C ASN A 59 10.43 5.86 -3.87
N GLN A 60 9.15 5.52 -3.90
CA GLN A 60 8.67 4.27 -4.50
C GLN A 60 8.63 4.30 -6.04
N GLY A 61 8.84 5.46 -6.68
CA GLY A 61 8.71 5.61 -8.12
C GLY A 61 7.27 5.40 -8.59
N SER A 62 7.13 4.86 -9.80
CA SER A 62 5.83 4.50 -10.40
C SER A 62 5.52 3.02 -10.10
N SER A 63 5.26 2.73 -8.83
CA SER A 63 4.83 1.41 -8.34
C SER A 63 3.77 1.56 -7.26
N GLY A 64 2.84 0.62 -7.17
CA GLY A 64 1.82 0.55 -6.12
C GLY A 64 2.34 -0.06 -4.82
N THR A 65 3.59 0.20 -4.42
CA THR A 65 4.26 -0.44 -3.28
C THR A 65 4.32 0.41 -2.02
N CYS A 66 3.48 1.45 -1.90
CA CYS A 66 3.44 2.33 -0.72
C CYS A 66 3.30 1.55 0.60
N TRP A 67 2.48 0.51 0.63
CA TRP A 67 2.33 -0.41 1.74
C TRP A 67 3.66 -1.04 2.18
N SER A 68 4.49 -1.47 1.22
CA SER A 68 5.79 -2.06 1.52
C SER A 68 6.80 -1.02 2.01
N TYR A 69 6.77 0.19 1.44
CA TYR A 69 7.62 1.30 1.88
C TYR A 69 7.27 1.75 3.29
N ALA A 70 5.99 1.93 3.59
CA ALA A 70 5.52 2.33 4.92
C ALA A 70 5.85 1.28 5.99
N SER A 71 5.55 0.00 5.73
CA SER A 71 5.79 -1.07 6.71
C SER A 71 7.27 -1.36 6.94
N ASN A 72 8.12 -1.31 5.90
CA ASN A 72 9.57 -1.45 6.11
C ASN A 72 10.13 -0.25 6.89
N SER A 73 9.67 0.98 6.62
CA SER A 73 10.03 2.16 7.42
C SER A 73 9.60 2.04 8.88
N PHE A 74 8.43 1.46 9.13
CA PHE A 74 7.97 1.12 10.47
C PHE A 74 8.91 0.13 11.17
N LEU A 75 9.31 -0.96 10.51
CA LEU A 75 10.27 -1.91 11.07
C LEU A 75 11.65 -1.26 11.33
N GLU A 76 12.11 -0.38 10.46
CA GLU A 76 13.34 0.40 10.65
C GLU A 76 13.25 1.32 11.89
N SER A 77 12.10 1.95 12.11
CA SER A 77 11.83 2.76 13.31
C SER A 77 11.77 1.90 14.58
N GLU A 78 11.23 0.70 14.50
CA GLU A 78 11.23 -0.25 15.61
C GLU A 78 12.66 -0.72 15.98
N MET A 79 13.56 -0.87 14.99
CA MET A 79 14.97 -1.09 15.27
C MET A 79 15.55 0.05 16.11
N ILE A 80 15.27 1.30 15.76
CA ILE A 80 15.71 2.49 16.50
C ILE A 80 15.14 2.47 17.93
N ARG A 81 13.85 2.21 18.08
CA ARG A 81 13.18 2.13 19.39
C ARG A 81 13.82 1.06 20.29
N LEU A 82 14.21 -0.06 19.70
CA LEU A 82 14.89 -1.17 20.40
C LEU A 82 16.38 -0.90 20.65
N GLY A 83 16.89 0.31 20.38
CA GLY A 83 18.28 0.69 20.57
C GLY A 83 19.25 0.03 19.59
N LYS A 84 18.75 -0.51 18.48
CA LYS A 84 19.58 -1.11 17.44
C LYS A 84 20.06 -0.08 16.44
N GLN A 85 21.15 -0.38 15.76
CA GLN A 85 21.56 0.41 14.59
C GLN A 85 20.58 0.15 13.45
N PRO A 86 19.85 1.17 12.96
CA PRO A 86 18.92 0.97 11.87
C PRO A 86 19.64 0.59 10.59
N VAL A 87 19.00 -0.29 9.84
CA VAL A 87 19.42 -0.68 8.50
C VAL A 87 18.26 -0.43 7.58
N GLU A 88 18.48 0.21 6.44
CA GLU A 88 17.44 0.34 5.41
C GLU A 88 17.10 -1.04 4.86
N LEU A 89 15.85 -1.46 5.05
CA LEU A 89 15.33 -2.75 4.60
C LEU A 89 14.88 -2.64 3.14
N SER A 90 14.96 -3.75 2.41
CA SER A 90 14.54 -3.78 1.02
C SER A 90 13.02 -3.87 0.92
N GLN A 91 12.39 -2.79 0.52
CA GLN A 91 10.96 -2.72 0.25
C GLN A 91 10.57 -3.63 -0.92
N ILE A 92 11.44 -3.70 -1.93
CA ILE A 92 11.14 -4.50 -3.13
C ILE A 92 11.37 -5.99 -2.89
N TYR A 93 12.20 -6.39 -1.93
CA TYR A 93 12.29 -7.78 -1.51
C TYR A 93 10.96 -8.26 -0.91
N SER A 94 10.35 -7.46 -0.04
CA SER A 94 9.02 -7.75 0.50
C SER A 94 7.96 -7.81 -0.60
N ALA A 95 7.91 -6.81 -1.48
CA ALA A 95 6.96 -6.75 -2.59
C ALA A 95 7.12 -7.92 -3.57
N ARG A 96 8.35 -8.28 -3.94
CA ARG A 96 8.66 -9.44 -4.81
C ARG A 96 8.07 -10.72 -4.24
N ASN A 97 8.24 -10.96 -2.95
CA ASN A 97 7.75 -12.17 -2.30
C ASN A 97 6.21 -12.16 -2.20
N VAL A 98 5.63 -10.99 -1.91
CA VAL A 98 4.17 -10.82 -1.98
C VAL A 98 3.63 -11.14 -3.38
N TYR A 99 4.24 -10.63 -4.44
CA TYR A 99 3.76 -10.90 -5.79
C TYR A 99 3.79 -12.38 -6.16
N VAL A 100 4.80 -13.12 -5.70
CA VAL A 100 4.87 -14.57 -5.92
C VAL A 100 3.74 -15.28 -5.17
N ASP A 101 3.57 -14.98 -3.88
CA ASP A 101 2.53 -15.61 -3.05
C ASP A 101 1.11 -15.21 -3.52
N LYS A 102 0.91 -13.94 -3.86
CA LYS A 102 -0.34 -13.40 -4.40
C LYS A 102 -0.73 -14.08 -5.71
N GLY A 103 0.25 -14.32 -6.60
CA GLY A 103 0.03 -15.06 -7.82
C GLY A 103 -0.43 -16.50 -7.59
N GLU A 104 0.17 -17.19 -6.61
CA GLU A 104 -0.31 -18.52 -6.23
C GLU A 104 -1.73 -18.46 -5.67
N ASN A 105 -2.05 -17.48 -4.84
CA ASN A 105 -3.38 -17.33 -4.27
C ASN A 105 -4.42 -16.98 -5.34
N TYR A 106 -4.06 -16.11 -6.29
CA TYR A 106 -4.91 -15.79 -7.45
C TYR A 106 -5.32 -17.04 -8.23
N VAL A 107 -4.37 -17.94 -8.49
CA VAL A 107 -4.66 -19.21 -9.17
C VAL A 107 -5.53 -20.12 -8.30
N ARG A 108 -5.27 -20.21 -6.98
CA ARG A 108 -6.12 -20.99 -6.05
C ARG A 108 -7.55 -20.47 -5.99
N MET A 109 -7.73 -19.17 -6.07
CA MET A 109 -9.03 -18.49 -6.06
C MET A 109 -9.66 -18.37 -7.43
N HIS A 110 -9.13 -19.07 -8.44
CA HIS A 110 -9.62 -19.07 -9.82
C HIS A 110 -9.77 -17.66 -10.42
N GLY A 111 -8.90 -16.74 -10.04
CA GLY A 111 -8.93 -15.35 -10.49
C GLY A 111 -9.87 -14.42 -9.73
N ALA A 112 -10.45 -14.87 -8.62
CA ALA A 112 -11.46 -14.10 -7.87
C ALA A 112 -10.87 -13.17 -6.78
N ILE A 113 -9.58 -12.87 -6.81
CA ILE A 113 -8.96 -11.86 -5.95
C ILE A 113 -8.31 -10.76 -6.80
N THR A 114 -8.11 -9.59 -6.21
CA THR A 114 -7.43 -8.48 -6.87
C THR A 114 -5.98 -8.83 -7.16
N LEU A 115 -5.57 -8.59 -8.40
CA LEU A 115 -4.21 -8.82 -8.88
C LEU A 115 -3.62 -7.48 -9.34
N GLY A 116 -2.95 -6.79 -8.46
CA GLY A 116 -2.31 -5.51 -8.74
C GLY A 116 -1.10 -5.31 -7.82
N ASP A 117 -0.46 -4.15 -7.93
CA ASP A 117 0.72 -3.79 -7.14
C ASP A 117 0.40 -3.59 -5.65
N GLY A 118 -0.86 -3.29 -5.32
CA GLY A 118 -1.32 -3.03 -3.96
C GLY A 118 -1.14 -4.20 -3.01
N GLY A 119 -1.13 -3.89 -1.75
CA GLY A 119 -1.02 -4.83 -0.63
C GLY A 119 -1.36 -4.14 0.67
N ALA A 120 -1.44 -4.88 1.75
CA ALA A 120 -1.72 -4.37 3.08
C ALA A 120 -0.44 -4.28 3.93
N LEU A 121 -0.51 -3.59 5.05
CA LEU A 121 0.64 -3.40 5.94
C LEU A 121 1.10 -4.74 6.55
N HIS A 122 0.16 -5.64 6.85
CA HIS A 122 0.45 -6.99 7.34
C HIS A 122 1.25 -7.85 6.34
N ASP A 123 1.16 -7.56 5.05
CA ASP A 123 1.90 -8.34 4.06
C ASP A 123 3.42 -8.31 4.32
N VAL A 124 3.98 -7.17 4.72
CA VAL A 124 5.40 -7.08 5.07
C VAL A 124 5.72 -7.92 6.31
N ILE A 125 4.86 -7.88 7.31
CA ILE A 125 5.03 -8.69 8.52
C ILE A 125 4.96 -10.19 8.17
N ASN A 126 4.04 -10.59 7.30
CA ASN A 126 3.91 -11.97 6.84
C ASN A 126 5.13 -12.43 6.02
N MET A 127 5.64 -11.56 5.12
CA MET A 127 6.86 -11.86 4.36
C MET A 127 8.09 -11.92 5.26
N TYR A 128 8.17 -11.04 6.26
CA TYR A 128 9.24 -11.07 7.24
C TYR A 128 9.25 -12.40 8.02
N LYS A 129 8.08 -12.90 8.44
CA LYS A 129 7.95 -14.23 9.08
C LYS A 129 8.36 -15.36 8.15
N LYS A 130 7.86 -15.34 6.92
CA LYS A 130 7.99 -16.47 5.98
C LYS A 130 9.35 -16.51 5.30
N TYR A 131 9.85 -15.36 4.86
CA TYR A 131 11.04 -15.25 4.01
C TYR A 131 12.20 -14.51 4.66
N GLY A 132 12.00 -13.89 5.81
CA GLY A 132 12.95 -12.95 6.38
C GLY A 132 13.00 -11.62 5.64
N THR A 133 14.10 -10.91 5.76
CA THR A 133 14.33 -9.64 5.08
C THR A 133 15.80 -9.47 4.71
N VAL A 134 16.10 -8.50 3.87
CA VAL A 134 17.45 -8.17 3.42
C VAL A 134 17.68 -6.66 3.44
N PRO A 135 18.92 -6.18 3.55
CA PRO A 135 19.24 -4.77 3.38
C PRO A 135 18.88 -4.28 1.97
N ARG A 136 18.46 -3.04 1.85
CA ARG A 136 18.14 -2.40 0.57
C ARG A 136 19.34 -2.41 -0.40
N GLU A 137 20.54 -2.23 0.10
CA GLU A 137 21.79 -2.27 -0.71
C GLU A 137 22.05 -3.64 -1.33
N VAL A 138 21.54 -4.71 -0.72
CA VAL A 138 21.67 -6.08 -1.23
C VAL A 138 20.65 -6.39 -2.30
N TYR A 139 19.43 -5.81 -2.19
CA TYR A 139 18.36 -6.06 -3.13
C TYR A 139 17.57 -4.79 -3.40
N THR A 140 17.86 -4.14 -4.51
CA THR A 140 17.20 -2.90 -4.91
C THR A 140 15.91 -3.12 -5.69
N GLY A 141 15.75 -4.27 -6.34
CA GLY A 141 14.65 -4.58 -7.24
C GLY A 141 14.70 -3.82 -8.59
N LEU A 142 15.83 -3.22 -8.93
CA LEU A 142 16.01 -2.42 -10.15
C LEU A 142 16.87 -3.19 -11.18
N ASN A 143 16.34 -4.30 -11.69
CA ASN A 143 17.07 -5.18 -12.61
C ASN A 143 16.68 -5.01 -14.08
N TYR A 144 15.91 -3.98 -14.42
CA TYR A 144 15.34 -3.75 -15.75
C TYR A 144 15.78 -2.42 -16.39
N GLY A 145 16.95 -1.92 -15.99
CA GLY A 145 17.60 -0.77 -16.66
C GLY A 145 17.05 0.60 -16.29
N THR A 146 16.35 0.73 -15.16
CA THR A 146 15.86 2.01 -14.65
C THR A 146 16.46 2.32 -13.28
N ASP A 147 16.50 3.60 -12.92
CA ASP A 147 16.93 4.10 -11.60
C ASP A 147 15.78 4.22 -10.59
N LYS A 148 14.55 3.96 -11.03
CA LYS A 148 13.30 4.03 -10.25
C LYS A 148 12.38 2.90 -10.62
N ASN A 149 11.52 2.52 -9.67
CA ASN A 149 10.49 1.52 -9.95
C ASN A 149 9.51 2.02 -11.03
N LYS A 150 9.23 1.15 -12.00
CA LYS A 150 8.24 1.35 -13.07
C LYS A 150 7.55 0.00 -13.32
N PHE A 151 6.45 -0.25 -12.63
CA PHE A 151 5.84 -1.58 -12.56
C PHE A 151 4.75 -1.85 -13.59
N ALA A 152 4.34 -0.84 -14.36
CA ALA A 152 3.22 -0.99 -15.30
C ALA A 152 3.40 -2.15 -16.30
N GLU A 153 4.60 -2.31 -16.88
CA GLU A 153 4.89 -3.40 -17.81
C GLU A 153 4.88 -4.76 -17.11
N MET A 154 5.60 -4.86 -15.99
CA MET A 154 5.63 -6.08 -15.19
C MET A 154 4.23 -6.47 -14.71
N GLY A 155 3.43 -5.51 -14.25
CA GLY A 155 2.05 -5.73 -13.82
C GLY A 155 1.18 -6.30 -14.93
N ALA A 156 1.27 -5.75 -16.14
CA ALA A 156 0.55 -6.27 -17.31
C ALA A 156 0.98 -7.71 -17.66
N LEU A 157 2.26 -8.03 -17.53
CA LEU A 157 2.76 -9.39 -17.75
C LEU A 157 2.28 -10.36 -16.65
N ILE A 158 2.27 -9.92 -15.39
CA ILE A 158 1.72 -10.70 -14.27
C ILE A 158 0.26 -11.04 -14.53
N GLU A 159 -0.55 -10.07 -14.89
CA GLU A 159 -1.98 -10.26 -15.19
C GLU A 159 -2.18 -11.20 -16.37
N GLY A 160 -1.48 -10.97 -17.48
CA GLY A 160 -1.56 -11.82 -18.67
C GLY A 160 -1.14 -13.26 -18.39
N PHE A 161 -0.03 -13.46 -17.69
CA PHE A 161 0.48 -14.78 -17.34
C PHE A 161 -0.49 -15.55 -16.45
N LEU A 162 -0.94 -14.96 -15.36
CA LEU A 162 -1.81 -15.63 -14.38
C LEU A 162 -3.22 -15.86 -14.95
N THR A 163 -3.71 -14.95 -15.78
CA THR A 163 -4.97 -15.15 -16.52
C THR A 163 -4.88 -16.35 -17.44
N ALA A 164 -3.76 -16.52 -18.16
CA ALA A 164 -3.55 -17.69 -19.02
C ALA A 164 -3.47 -18.98 -18.20
N VAL A 165 -2.83 -18.95 -17.02
CA VAL A 165 -2.75 -20.11 -16.11
C VAL A 165 -4.15 -20.51 -15.62
N VAL A 166 -4.97 -19.54 -15.17
CA VAL A 166 -6.34 -19.79 -14.69
C VAL A 166 -7.25 -20.33 -15.82
N LYS A 167 -7.10 -19.77 -17.04
CA LYS A 167 -7.89 -20.15 -18.21
C LYS A 167 -7.33 -21.36 -18.98
N ASN A 168 -6.38 -22.09 -18.39
CA ASN A 168 -5.75 -23.22 -19.06
C ASN A 168 -6.80 -24.22 -19.59
N PRO A 169 -6.84 -24.48 -20.90
CA PRO A 169 -7.86 -25.34 -21.52
C PRO A 169 -7.70 -26.83 -21.17
N ASN A 170 -6.54 -27.26 -20.69
CA ASN A 170 -6.26 -28.65 -20.37
C ASN A 170 -6.82 -29.11 -19.03
N GLY A 171 -7.31 -28.18 -18.18
CA GLY A 171 -7.85 -28.48 -16.86
C GLY A 171 -6.82 -28.96 -15.81
N GLU A 172 -5.56 -29.09 -16.18
CA GLU A 172 -4.45 -29.52 -15.32
C GLU A 172 -3.30 -28.52 -15.36
N LEU A 173 -2.72 -28.27 -14.19
CA LEU A 173 -1.54 -27.42 -14.05
C LEU A 173 -0.32 -28.24 -13.68
N THR A 174 0.76 -28.10 -14.44
CA THR A 174 2.05 -28.61 -14.03
C THR A 174 2.70 -27.68 -13.00
N PRO A 175 3.61 -28.16 -12.12
CA PRO A 175 4.30 -27.29 -11.17
C PRO A 175 5.23 -26.26 -11.85
N THR A 176 5.46 -26.40 -13.16
CA THR A 176 6.36 -25.55 -13.94
C THR A 176 5.89 -24.09 -14.00
N TRP A 177 4.58 -23.84 -14.02
CA TRP A 177 4.05 -22.49 -14.10
C TRP A 177 4.53 -21.58 -12.94
N LYS A 178 4.66 -22.12 -11.72
CA LYS A 178 5.16 -21.36 -10.56
C LYS A 178 6.59 -20.91 -10.77
N LYS A 179 7.45 -21.79 -11.30
CA LYS A 179 8.85 -21.47 -11.62
C LYS A 179 8.94 -20.43 -12.73
N ALA A 180 8.14 -20.58 -13.79
CA ALA A 180 8.09 -19.61 -14.88
C ALA A 180 7.58 -18.25 -14.43
N TYR A 181 6.55 -18.21 -13.58
CA TYR A 181 6.01 -17.01 -13.00
C TYR A 181 7.04 -16.26 -12.12
N ALA A 182 7.69 -16.97 -11.19
CA ALA A 182 8.73 -16.39 -10.36
C ALA A 182 9.92 -15.88 -11.19
N ALA A 183 10.35 -16.64 -12.22
CA ALA A 183 11.43 -16.23 -13.11
C ALA A 183 11.08 -14.97 -13.93
N MET A 184 9.82 -14.79 -14.31
CA MET A 184 9.34 -13.58 -14.97
C MET A 184 9.48 -12.37 -14.04
N ILE A 185 9.02 -12.46 -12.80
CA ILE A 185 9.19 -11.41 -11.79
C ILE A 185 10.67 -11.13 -11.55
N ASP A 186 11.49 -12.17 -11.40
CA ASP A 186 12.93 -12.06 -11.15
C ASP A 186 13.68 -11.40 -12.32
N SER A 187 13.14 -11.46 -13.54
CA SER A 187 13.71 -10.74 -14.70
C SER A 187 13.64 -9.21 -14.53
N TYR A 188 12.61 -8.73 -13.87
CA TYR A 188 12.43 -7.29 -13.57
C TYR A 188 13.11 -6.90 -12.25
N LEU A 189 12.87 -7.65 -11.20
CA LEU A 189 13.24 -7.24 -9.83
C LEU A 189 14.59 -7.81 -9.38
N GLY A 190 15.13 -8.76 -10.12
CA GLY A 190 16.30 -9.56 -9.73
C GLY A 190 15.91 -10.78 -8.89
N LYS A 191 16.74 -11.81 -8.96
CA LYS A 191 16.54 -13.02 -8.15
C LYS A 191 16.71 -12.70 -6.67
N ALA A 192 15.75 -13.11 -5.85
CA ALA A 192 15.84 -12.97 -4.40
C ALA A 192 17.09 -13.71 -3.87
N PRO A 193 17.95 -13.07 -3.07
CA PRO A 193 19.16 -13.69 -2.58
C PRO A 193 18.85 -14.80 -1.57
N GLU A 194 19.46 -15.95 -1.76
CA GLU A 194 19.43 -17.05 -0.79
C GLU A 194 20.43 -16.82 0.35
N ASN A 195 21.59 -16.22 0.00
CA ASN A 195 22.66 -15.83 0.91
C ASN A 195 23.25 -14.50 0.44
N PHE A 196 23.73 -13.69 1.37
CA PHE A 196 24.40 -12.42 1.08
C PHE A 196 25.38 -12.06 2.19
N THR A 197 26.33 -11.17 1.87
CA THR A 197 27.26 -10.63 2.84
C THR A 197 26.80 -9.23 3.28
N PHE A 198 26.73 -9.01 4.58
CA PHE A 198 26.44 -7.70 5.17
C PHE A 198 27.45 -7.42 6.27
N LYS A 199 28.14 -6.27 6.18
CA LYS A 199 29.20 -5.87 7.13
C LYS A 199 30.25 -6.98 7.41
N GLY A 200 30.62 -7.70 6.35
CA GLY A 200 31.64 -8.76 6.43
C GLY A 200 31.18 -10.11 6.98
N LYS A 201 29.90 -10.27 7.31
CA LYS A 201 29.32 -11.54 7.76
C LYS A 201 28.27 -12.04 6.74
N ASN A 202 28.24 -13.36 6.53
CA ASN A 202 27.27 -14.00 5.65
C ASN A 202 25.95 -14.25 6.38
N TYR A 203 24.85 -14.00 5.69
CA TYR A 203 23.49 -14.19 6.17
C TYR A 203 22.61 -14.86 5.12
N THR A 204 21.62 -15.60 5.58
CA THR A 204 20.37 -15.81 4.84
C THR A 204 19.38 -14.70 5.20
N PRO A 205 18.32 -14.45 4.40
CA PRO A 205 17.31 -13.48 4.78
C PRO A 205 16.68 -13.72 6.17
N GLN A 206 16.46 -14.98 6.55
CA GLN A 206 15.95 -15.33 7.87
C GLN A 206 16.95 -15.08 9.00
N SER A 207 18.23 -15.44 8.79
CA SER A 207 19.24 -15.17 9.83
C SER A 207 19.48 -13.68 9.99
N PHE A 208 19.43 -12.90 8.92
CA PHE A 208 19.52 -11.44 8.99
C PHE A 208 18.31 -10.83 9.73
N ALA A 209 17.08 -11.26 9.41
CA ALA A 209 15.89 -10.83 10.12
C ALA A 209 16.01 -11.13 11.64
N LYS A 210 16.48 -12.31 12.01
CA LYS A 210 16.60 -12.72 13.41
C LYS A 210 17.75 -12.02 14.15
N GLU A 211 18.93 -11.96 13.56
CA GLU A 211 20.16 -11.54 14.26
C GLU A 211 20.40 -10.04 14.19
N VAL A 212 20.10 -9.41 13.04
CA VAL A 212 20.36 -7.98 12.81
C VAL A 212 19.12 -7.15 13.10
N VAL A 213 18.00 -7.45 12.48
CA VAL A 213 16.74 -6.72 12.70
C VAL A 213 16.18 -7.08 14.09
N GLY A 214 16.01 -8.38 14.38
CA GLY A 214 15.67 -8.91 15.71
C GLY A 214 14.33 -8.41 16.25
N ILE A 215 13.37 -8.19 15.37
CA ILE A 215 12.00 -7.85 15.70
C ILE A 215 11.20 -9.16 15.78
N ASN A 216 10.37 -9.28 16.81
CA ASN A 216 9.38 -10.35 16.88
C ASN A 216 8.10 -9.90 16.16
N PRO A 217 7.80 -10.42 14.96
CA PRO A 217 6.64 -9.97 14.18
C PRO A 217 5.28 -10.35 14.80
N ASP A 218 5.25 -11.25 15.78
CA ASP A 218 4.02 -11.64 16.47
C ASP A 218 3.57 -10.64 17.56
N GLU A 219 4.39 -9.64 17.85
CA GLU A 219 4.08 -8.57 18.80
C GLU A 219 3.35 -7.38 18.16
N TYR A 220 3.12 -7.41 16.86
CA TYR A 220 2.47 -6.33 16.12
C TYR A 220 1.05 -6.72 15.73
N VAL A 221 0.18 -5.73 15.78
CA VAL A 221 -1.23 -5.88 15.44
C VAL A 221 -1.64 -4.84 14.42
N GLU A 222 -2.55 -5.21 13.55
CA GLU A 222 -3.20 -4.29 12.63
C GLU A 222 -4.64 -4.07 13.07
N MET A 223 -5.09 -2.82 12.96
CA MET A 223 -6.43 -2.42 13.38
C MET A 223 -7.15 -1.72 12.25
N SER A 224 -8.46 -1.82 12.25
CA SER A 224 -9.36 -1.09 11.37
C SER A 224 -10.61 -0.67 12.15
N SER A 225 -11.44 0.17 11.57
CA SER A 225 -12.68 0.59 12.17
C SER A 225 -13.84 0.44 11.19
N TYR A 226 -14.50 -0.71 11.25
CA TYR A 226 -15.71 -1.00 10.48
C TYR A 226 -16.94 -0.89 11.36
N ASN A 227 -17.98 -0.19 10.91
CA ASN A 227 -19.23 -0.03 11.65
C ASN A 227 -20.29 -1.10 11.35
N ASN A 228 -20.06 -1.92 10.33
CA ASN A 228 -20.96 -2.99 9.88
C ASN A 228 -20.66 -4.38 10.48
N VAL A 229 -19.62 -4.49 11.30
CA VAL A 229 -19.23 -5.70 12.01
C VAL A 229 -18.95 -5.39 13.49
N PRO A 230 -19.06 -6.36 14.40
CA PRO A 230 -18.85 -6.12 15.83
C PRO A 230 -17.44 -5.58 16.13
N TYR A 231 -17.36 -4.67 17.10
CA TYR A 231 -16.09 -4.14 17.60
C TYR A 231 -15.39 -5.10 18.57
N TYR A 232 -14.10 -4.87 18.79
CA TYR A 232 -13.20 -5.55 19.74
C TYR A 232 -13.01 -7.02 19.47
N GLN A 233 -13.10 -7.39 18.20
CA GLN A 233 -12.79 -8.73 17.71
C GLN A 233 -12.07 -8.67 16.37
N LYS A 234 -11.50 -9.79 15.96
CA LYS A 234 -10.90 -9.93 14.64
C LYS A 234 -11.97 -10.02 13.57
N THR A 235 -11.74 -9.33 12.47
CA THR A 235 -12.53 -9.41 11.25
C THR A 235 -11.61 -9.40 10.03
N THR A 236 -12.05 -9.98 8.92
CA THR A 236 -11.30 -9.86 7.67
C THR A 236 -11.21 -8.40 7.27
N MET A 237 -10.02 -7.92 6.91
CA MET A 237 -9.86 -6.58 6.35
C MET A 237 -10.60 -6.49 5.01
N MET A 238 -11.59 -5.61 4.93
CA MET A 238 -12.49 -5.49 3.78
C MET A 238 -11.97 -4.45 2.78
N VAL A 239 -10.78 -4.68 2.25
CA VAL A 239 -10.22 -3.89 1.15
C VAL A 239 -9.75 -4.80 0.03
N PRO A 240 -9.83 -4.36 -1.25
CA PRO A 240 -9.46 -5.19 -2.40
C PRO A 240 -8.00 -5.68 -2.36
N ASP A 241 -7.10 -4.89 -1.75
CA ASP A 241 -5.68 -5.22 -1.65
C ASP A 241 -5.35 -6.28 -0.60
N ASN A 242 -6.31 -6.66 0.25
CA ASN A 242 -6.16 -7.77 1.18
C ASN A 242 -6.31 -9.12 0.45
N TRP A 243 -5.36 -9.43 -0.40
CA TRP A 243 -5.31 -10.63 -1.25
C TRP A 243 -5.16 -11.93 -0.43
N SER A 244 -4.59 -11.83 0.77
CA SER A 244 -4.38 -12.96 1.70
C SER A 244 -5.61 -13.28 2.55
N LEU A 245 -6.61 -12.40 2.55
CA LEU A 245 -7.81 -12.45 3.40
C LEU A 245 -7.47 -12.41 4.90
N ASP A 246 -6.42 -11.69 5.24
CA ASP A 246 -5.97 -11.55 6.62
C ASP A 246 -6.94 -10.74 7.47
N GLN A 247 -6.85 -10.98 8.77
CA GLN A 247 -7.74 -10.39 9.76
C GLN A 247 -7.05 -9.28 10.54
N VAL A 248 -7.83 -8.25 10.85
CA VAL A 248 -7.46 -7.11 11.67
C VAL A 248 -8.34 -7.02 12.90
N TYR A 249 -7.90 -6.34 13.93
CA TYR A 249 -8.77 -6.00 15.07
C TYR A 249 -9.69 -4.85 14.70
N ASN A 250 -11.00 -5.09 14.78
CA ASN A 250 -11.99 -4.04 14.56
C ASN A 250 -12.22 -3.26 15.86
N VAL A 251 -11.96 -1.96 15.83
CA VAL A 251 -12.13 -1.06 16.98
C VAL A 251 -12.99 0.14 16.61
N LYS A 252 -13.52 0.86 17.59
CA LYS A 252 -14.19 2.13 17.32
C LYS A 252 -13.18 3.17 16.81
N ILE A 253 -13.65 4.10 15.98
CA ILE A 253 -12.75 5.12 15.39
C ILE A 253 -12.06 5.96 16.44
N ASN A 254 -12.73 6.36 17.50
CA ASN A 254 -12.15 7.12 18.59
C ASN A 254 -11.11 6.33 19.37
N ASP A 255 -11.37 5.03 19.61
CA ASP A 255 -10.39 4.17 20.29
C ASP A 255 -9.12 3.97 19.43
N MET A 256 -9.26 3.99 18.09
CA MET A 256 -8.11 3.90 17.19
C MET A 256 -7.20 5.14 17.36
N THR A 257 -7.77 6.34 17.43
CA THR A 257 -6.98 7.57 17.68
C THR A 257 -6.32 7.55 19.05
N ASP A 258 -7.03 7.07 20.07
CA ASP A 258 -6.48 6.90 21.42
C ASP A 258 -5.31 5.91 21.46
N VAL A 259 -5.39 4.82 20.71
CA VAL A 259 -4.29 3.85 20.58
C VAL A 259 -3.09 4.48 19.88
N ILE A 260 -3.29 5.23 18.79
CA ILE A 260 -2.21 5.94 18.08
C ILE A 260 -1.51 6.91 19.05
N ASP A 261 -2.26 7.74 19.74
CA ASP A 261 -1.75 8.69 20.73
C ASP A 261 -0.95 8.00 21.84
N ASN A 262 -1.48 6.92 22.39
CA ASN A 262 -0.79 6.15 23.43
C ASN A 262 0.48 5.47 22.91
N ALA A 263 0.47 4.94 21.68
CA ALA A 263 1.64 4.35 21.06
C ALA A 263 2.75 5.39 20.90
N LEU A 264 2.46 6.53 20.32
CA LEU A 264 3.41 7.62 20.11
C LEU A 264 3.99 8.13 21.46
N LYS A 265 3.14 8.35 22.46
CA LYS A 265 3.57 8.75 23.82
C LYS A 265 4.50 7.73 24.48
N LYS A 266 4.39 6.45 24.12
CA LYS A 266 5.27 5.37 24.59
C LYS A 266 6.48 5.12 23.71
N GLY A 267 6.70 5.92 22.68
CA GLY A 267 7.85 5.84 21.78
C GLY A 267 7.69 4.84 20.63
N TYR A 268 6.48 4.34 20.37
CA TYR A 268 6.19 3.48 19.21
C TYR A 268 5.76 4.34 18.02
N THR A 269 6.27 4.04 16.85
CA THR A 269 5.75 4.59 15.60
C THR A 269 4.51 3.80 15.15
N VAL A 270 3.76 4.35 14.22
CA VAL A 270 2.56 3.73 13.66
C VAL A 270 2.65 3.75 12.14
N ALA A 271 2.49 2.59 11.51
CA ALA A 271 2.28 2.51 10.07
C ALA A 271 0.79 2.75 9.79
N TRP A 272 0.50 3.69 8.90
CA TRP A 272 -0.87 4.11 8.62
C TRP A 272 -1.15 4.07 7.11
N ALA A 273 -2.26 3.43 6.73
CA ALA A 273 -2.83 3.49 5.40
C ALA A 273 -4.14 4.25 5.46
N THR A 274 -4.29 5.28 4.61
CA THR A 274 -5.48 6.14 4.56
C THR A 274 -5.70 6.63 3.14
N ASP A 275 -6.95 7.01 2.85
CA ASP A 275 -7.26 7.74 1.62
C ASP A 275 -6.69 9.17 1.69
N VAL A 276 -6.06 9.59 0.63
CA VAL A 276 -5.46 10.92 0.44
C VAL A 276 -6.08 11.67 -0.74
N SER A 277 -7.16 11.14 -1.32
CA SER A 277 -7.83 11.71 -2.49
C SER A 277 -8.81 12.81 -2.15
N GLU A 278 -9.16 12.96 -0.88
CA GLU A 278 -10.11 13.96 -0.39
C GLU A 278 -9.68 15.40 -0.75
N LYS A 279 -10.63 16.21 -1.15
CA LYS A 279 -10.37 17.63 -1.48
C LYS A 279 -9.91 18.46 -0.29
N THR A 280 -10.13 17.96 0.92
CA THR A 280 -9.70 18.55 2.19
C THR A 280 -8.36 17.99 2.70
N PHE A 281 -7.73 17.12 1.94
CA PHE A 281 -6.36 16.66 2.17
C PHE A 281 -5.38 17.56 1.41
N SER A 282 -4.58 18.35 2.13
CA SER A 282 -3.65 19.31 1.52
C SER A 282 -2.19 19.02 1.88
N TRP A 283 -1.46 18.44 0.95
CA TRP A 283 -0.01 18.27 1.05
C TRP A 283 0.73 19.60 1.21
N LYS A 284 0.27 20.63 0.50
CA LYS A 284 0.86 21.97 0.54
C LYS A 284 0.82 22.58 1.92
N ASN A 285 -0.29 22.40 2.63
CA ASN A 285 -0.51 23.00 3.96
C ASN A 285 -0.17 22.01 5.09
N GLY A 286 0.08 20.73 4.79
CA GLY A 286 0.37 19.68 5.76
C GLY A 286 -0.82 19.34 6.66
N VAL A 287 -2.05 19.49 6.14
CA VAL A 287 -3.28 19.26 6.90
C VAL A 287 -4.28 18.41 6.11
N ALA A 288 -5.08 17.65 6.86
CA ALA A 288 -6.28 17.00 6.36
C ALA A 288 -7.37 17.14 7.42
N TYR A 289 -8.61 17.33 7.00
CA TYR A 289 -9.75 17.43 7.92
C TYR A 289 -11.05 16.99 7.23
N VAL A 290 -12.04 16.65 8.03
CA VAL A 290 -13.37 16.33 7.55
C VAL A 290 -14.17 17.62 7.41
N ALA A 291 -14.62 17.91 6.19
CA ALA A 291 -15.44 19.10 5.94
C ALA A 291 -16.89 18.90 6.44
N GLN A 292 -17.50 19.98 6.94
CA GLN A 292 -18.91 19.97 7.35
C GLN A 292 -19.88 19.86 6.18
N LYS A 293 -19.45 20.24 4.98
CA LYS A 293 -20.21 20.13 3.72
C LYS A 293 -19.41 19.34 2.70
N LYS A 294 -20.10 18.63 1.82
CA LYS A 294 -19.46 18.04 0.65
C LYS A 294 -18.82 19.14 -0.21
N PHE A 295 -17.64 18.86 -0.76
CA PHE A 295 -16.91 19.84 -1.56
C PHE A 295 -17.73 20.42 -2.72
N ASP A 296 -18.55 19.58 -3.37
CA ASP A 296 -19.38 20.02 -4.49
C ASP A 296 -20.51 20.95 -4.08
N ASP A 297 -20.99 20.88 -2.83
CA ASP A 297 -22.03 21.73 -2.25
C ASP A 297 -21.50 23.06 -1.70
N MET A 298 -20.18 23.27 -1.74
CA MET A 298 -19.53 24.49 -1.26
C MET A 298 -19.61 25.61 -2.30
N THR A 299 -19.80 26.85 -1.81
CA THR A 299 -19.65 28.06 -2.64
C THR A 299 -18.20 28.28 -3.07
N ALA A 300 -17.97 29.19 -4.00
CA ALA A 300 -16.62 29.55 -4.44
C ALA A 300 -15.80 30.15 -3.27
N GLU A 301 -16.43 30.94 -2.42
CA GLU A 301 -15.82 31.55 -1.22
C GLU A 301 -15.46 30.48 -0.20
N GLU A 302 -16.35 29.50 0.07
CA GLU A 302 -16.08 28.38 0.98
C GLU A 302 -14.92 27.52 0.46
N LYS A 303 -14.86 27.23 -0.85
CA LYS A 303 -13.74 26.50 -1.46
C LYS A 303 -12.41 27.27 -1.36
N ALA A 304 -12.45 28.59 -1.53
CA ALA A 304 -11.25 29.44 -1.41
C ALA A 304 -10.77 29.54 0.05
N ASP A 305 -11.67 29.41 1.02
CA ASP A 305 -11.37 29.47 2.45
C ASP A 305 -10.94 28.13 3.05
N LEU A 306 -11.02 27.03 2.31
CA LEU A 306 -10.74 25.68 2.83
C LEU A 306 -9.42 25.60 3.60
N PHE A 307 -8.36 26.22 3.09
CA PHE A 307 -7.02 26.17 3.67
C PHE A 307 -6.55 27.54 4.18
N ASN A 308 -7.47 28.38 4.60
CA ASN A 308 -7.18 29.68 5.20
C ASN A 308 -7.19 29.60 6.75
N GLY A 309 -6.29 28.75 7.29
CA GLY A 309 -6.18 28.48 8.72
C GLY A 309 -7.02 27.30 9.21
N PRO A 310 -6.87 26.95 10.51
CA PRO A 310 -7.58 25.82 11.11
C PRO A 310 -9.10 25.94 11.01
N LYS A 311 -9.77 24.83 10.78
CA LYS A 311 -11.23 24.72 10.72
C LYS A 311 -11.73 23.85 11.88
N ALA A 312 -12.95 24.13 12.33
CA ALA A 312 -13.64 23.25 13.26
C ALA A 312 -14.05 21.97 12.52
N GLU A 313 -13.73 20.83 13.09
CA GLU A 313 -14.14 19.53 12.55
C GLU A 313 -15.49 19.13 13.17
N PRO A 314 -16.36 18.48 12.39
CA PRO A 314 -17.60 17.91 12.92
C PRO A 314 -17.26 16.67 13.78
N GLU A 315 -18.15 16.34 14.71
CA GLU A 315 -18.15 15.02 15.32
C GLU A 315 -18.49 13.98 14.25
N ILE A 316 -17.67 12.92 14.17
CA ILE A 316 -17.88 11.86 13.18
C ILE A 316 -19.03 10.95 13.59
N THR A 317 -20.16 11.08 12.91
CA THR A 317 -21.36 10.28 13.19
C THR A 317 -21.40 8.99 12.36
N PRO A 318 -22.18 7.98 12.78
CA PRO A 318 -22.44 6.80 11.95
C PRO A 318 -22.98 7.11 10.56
N GLU A 319 -23.82 8.13 10.44
CA GLU A 319 -24.41 8.58 9.16
C GLU A 319 -23.36 9.17 8.24
N MET A 320 -22.41 9.95 8.77
CA MET A 320 -21.28 10.48 8.00
C MET A 320 -20.40 9.34 7.50
N ARG A 321 -20.14 8.35 8.33
CA ARG A 321 -19.35 7.15 7.93
C ARG A 321 -20.07 6.34 6.86
N GLN A 322 -21.40 6.18 6.95
CA GLN A 322 -22.19 5.52 5.92
C GLN A 322 -22.16 6.33 4.62
N ALA A 323 -22.31 7.66 4.69
CA ALA A 323 -22.24 8.53 3.52
C ALA A 323 -20.85 8.49 2.85
N ALA A 324 -19.76 8.37 3.62
CA ALA A 324 -18.43 8.16 3.08
C ALA A 324 -18.35 6.84 2.32
N PHE A 325 -18.79 5.73 2.91
CA PHE A 325 -18.84 4.43 2.24
C PHE A 325 -19.68 4.47 0.96
N ASP A 326 -20.89 5.07 0.99
CA ASP A 326 -21.78 5.16 -0.16
C ASP A 326 -21.21 6.02 -1.30
N ASN A 327 -20.27 6.90 -1.02
CA ASN A 327 -19.60 7.75 -2.01
C ASN A 327 -18.17 7.26 -2.34
N TYR A 328 -17.80 6.04 -1.91
CA TYR A 328 -16.46 5.47 -2.09
C TYR A 328 -15.33 6.34 -1.51
N THR A 329 -15.62 7.08 -0.45
CA THR A 329 -14.64 7.80 0.37
C THR A 329 -14.48 7.03 1.68
N THR A 330 -13.27 6.92 2.18
CA THR A 330 -13.00 6.10 3.37
C THR A 330 -12.21 6.88 4.41
#